data_a8162d8855bfceae00451d9a0ce7d67f
#
_entry.id   a8162d8855bfceae00451d9a0ce7d67f
#
_cell.length_a   1.000
_cell.length_b   1.000
_cell.length_c   1.000
_cell.angle_alpha   90.00
_cell.angle_beta   90.00
_cell.angle_gamma   90.00
#
_symmetry.space_group_name_H-M   'P 1'
#
loop_
_entity.id
_entity.type
_entity.pdbx_description
1 polymer ?
#
loop_
_entity_poly.entity_id
_entity_poly.type
_entity_poly.pdbx_seq_one_letter_code
_entity_poly.pdbx_strand_id
1 'polypeptide(L)'
;SGKSLYPLSISLAAKLAKEFDGKLRISYSGGADYHNIREIVEAGIWPVTVATTLLKPGGYDRMAQMAALLEKENDVFTGVSVEGTAKLAEEVRTNPHHVKAVKPLPSRKMKKQVPLLDCFVAPCKEGCPIHQDITAYLQRVNAGKYEEALEVITEKNPLPFITGTICSHACMGKCTRNFYEDPVHIRSMKLIAAEKGYDAFMEKFSAPAVTKAGKTAVIGGGPAGMAAAYFLRRAGMEVTLFEKNDALGGVVRHVIPEFRIPGSSIDKDAALLEKMGVNICLNSEITELDMLKNAGYTAVIVAVGASE
;
A
#
# COMPACT_ATOMS: atom_id res chain seq x y z
N SER A 1 -1.14 -12.39 10.35
CA SER A 1 -1.59 -11.83 11.62
C SER A 1 -0.58 -12.17 12.71
N GLY A 2 -0.50 -11.34 13.77
CA GLY A 2 0.45 -11.54 14.88
C GLY A 2 0.41 -12.96 15.46
N LYS A 3 -0.79 -13.53 15.64
CA LYS A 3 -0.97 -14.89 16.14
C LYS A 3 -0.19 -15.96 15.35
N SER A 4 -0.11 -15.81 14.02
CA SER A 4 0.62 -16.75 13.16
C SER A 4 2.13 -16.51 13.13
N LEU A 5 2.61 -15.39 13.68
CA LEU A 5 4.03 -15.10 13.80
C LEU A 5 4.64 -15.74 15.05
N TYR A 6 3.83 -16.08 16.06
CA TYR A 6 4.34 -16.62 17.31
C TYR A 6 5.22 -17.86 17.12
N PRO A 7 4.83 -18.88 16.34
CA PRO A 7 5.68 -20.05 16.11
C PRO A 7 7.06 -19.71 15.53
N LEU A 8 7.09 -18.75 14.62
CA LEU A 8 8.34 -18.31 14.00
C LEU A 8 9.20 -17.51 14.97
N SER A 9 8.61 -16.54 15.66
CA SER A 9 9.33 -15.62 16.56
C SER A 9 9.88 -16.35 17.79
N ILE A 10 9.11 -17.27 18.39
CA ILE A 10 9.59 -18.03 19.55
C ILE A 10 10.66 -19.06 19.17
N SER A 11 10.55 -19.66 17.99
CA SER A 11 11.58 -20.56 17.47
C SER A 11 12.89 -19.83 17.19
N LEU A 12 12.83 -18.57 16.73
CA LEU A 12 14.00 -17.74 16.56
C LEU A 12 14.60 -17.35 17.92
N ALA A 13 13.77 -16.96 18.90
CA ALA A 13 14.22 -16.66 20.25
C ALA A 13 14.93 -17.86 20.90
N ALA A 14 14.41 -19.08 20.74
CA ALA A 14 15.04 -20.29 21.22
C ALA A 14 16.41 -20.56 20.56
N LYS A 15 16.55 -20.31 19.26
CA LYS A 15 17.85 -20.41 18.57
C LYS A 15 18.86 -19.41 19.11
N LEU A 16 18.44 -18.16 19.30
CA LEU A 16 19.30 -17.11 19.85
C LEU A 16 19.68 -17.43 21.32
N ALA A 17 18.75 -17.85 22.15
CA ALA A 17 19.03 -18.25 23.52
C ALA A 17 20.08 -19.36 23.59
N LYS A 18 19.96 -20.38 22.73
CA LYS A 18 20.93 -21.48 22.63
C LYS A 18 22.31 -21.00 22.15
N GLU A 19 22.36 -20.20 21.10
CA GLU A 19 23.62 -19.71 20.51
C GLU A 19 24.43 -18.85 21.47
N PHE A 20 23.76 -18.03 22.26
CA PHE A 20 24.38 -17.12 23.24
C PHE A 20 24.31 -17.60 24.67
N ASP A 21 24.02 -18.88 24.90
CA ASP A 21 23.97 -19.49 26.24
C ASP A 21 23.10 -18.70 27.25
N GLY A 22 21.96 -18.19 26.75
CA GLY A 22 21.01 -17.38 27.53
C GLY A 22 21.49 -15.97 27.89
N LYS A 23 22.70 -15.57 27.54
CA LYS A 23 23.29 -14.28 27.97
C LYS A 23 22.82 -13.09 27.14
N LEU A 24 22.30 -13.35 25.94
CA LEU A 24 21.76 -12.31 25.07
C LEU A 24 20.37 -11.87 25.58
N ARG A 25 20.23 -10.57 25.85
CA ARG A 25 18.94 -9.98 26.18
C ARG A 25 18.07 -9.90 24.91
N ILE A 26 16.95 -10.58 24.91
CA ILE A 26 16.02 -10.65 23.78
C ILE A 26 14.81 -9.76 24.04
N SER A 27 14.54 -8.80 23.15
CA SER A 27 13.27 -8.09 23.06
C SER A 27 12.36 -8.84 22.09
N TYR A 28 11.11 -9.05 22.49
CA TYR A 28 10.18 -9.90 21.74
C TYR A 28 9.07 -9.10 21.05
N SER A 29 8.88 -9.37 19.77
CA SER A 29 7.76 -8.86 19.00
C SER A 29 7.30 -9.92 18.00
N GLY A 30 6.00 -10.24 17.99
CA GLY A 30 5.44 -11.18 17.03
C GLY A 30 4.54 -12.23 17.65
N GLY A 31 3.27 -11.90 17.83
CA GLY A 31 2.22 -12.83 18.25
C GLY A 31 2.12 -13.06 19.76
N ALA A 32 2.73 -12.22 20.58
CA ALA A 32 2.46 -12.22 22.01
C ALA A 32 1.00 -11.82 22.27
N ASP A 33 0.32 -12.59 23.10
CA ASP A 33 -1.06 -12.36 23.55
C ASP A 33 -1.30 -12.93 24.95
N TYR A 34 -2.53 -12.87 25.42
CA TYR A 34 -2.93 -13.35 26.76
C TYR A 34 -2.54 -14.81 27.05
N HIS A 35 -2.47 -15.65 26.01
CA HIS A 35 -2.25 -17.09 26.19
C HIS A 35 -0.77 -17.49 26.23
N ASN A 36 0.16 -16.56 25.99
CA ASN A 36 1.59 -16.89 25.91
C ASN A 36 2.52 -15.85 26.53
N ILE A 37 2.01 -14.68 26.93
CA ILE A 37 2.84 -13.59 27.42
C ILE A 37 3.55 -13.94 28.71
N ARG A 38 2.90 -14.70 29.60
CA ARG A 38 3.47 -15.11 30.88
C ARG A 38 4.66 -16.03 30.66
N GLU A 39 4.49 -17.08 29.90
CA GLU A 39 5.55 -18.06 29.61
C GLU A 39 6.74 -17.43 28.87
N ILE A 40 6.50 -16.42 28.01
CA ILE A 40 7.56 -15.66 27.35
C ILE A 40 8.40 -14.91 28.39
N VAL A 41 7.75 -14.23 29.35
CA VAL A 41 8.43 -13.46 30.41
C VAL A 41 9.12 -14.38 31.41
N GLU A 42 8.47 -15.47 31.84
CA GLU A 42 9.07 -16.50 32.69
C GLU A 42 10.33 -17.14 32.06
N ALA A 43 10.37 -17.21 30.71
CA ALA A 43 11.58 -17.64 30.00
C ALA A 43 12.69 -16.58 29.96
N GLY A 44 12.54 -15.45 30.63
CA GLY A 44 13.52 -14.36 30.67
C GLY A 44 13.56 -13.44 29.47
N ILE A 45 12.55 -13.50 28.62
CA ILE A 45 12.44 -12.61 27.44
C ILE A 45 11.71 -11.33 27.83
N TRP A 46 12.40 -10.20 27.76
CA TRP A 46 11.90 -8.89 28.13
C TRP A 46 12.67 -7.76 27.40
N PRO A 47 12.03 -6.68 26.92
CA PRO A 47 10.58 -6.40 26.92
C PRO A 47 9.79 -7.16 25.84
N VAL A 48 8.47 -7.29 26.05
CA VAL A 48 7.54 -7.92 25.09
C VAL A 48 6.62 -6.87 24.50
N THR A 49 6.54 -6.83 23.18
CA THR A 49 5.67 -5.91 22.43
C THR A 49 4.41 -6.63 21.92
N VAL A 50 3.26 -6.04 22.19
CA VAL A 50 1.96 -6.50 21.70
C VAL A 50 1.33 -5.43 20.78
N ALA A 51 0.77 -5.84 19.66
CA ALA A 51 0.11 -4.94 18.71
C ALA A 51 -1.25 -5.48 18.26
N THR A 52 -1.27 -6.63 17.59
CA THR A 52 -2.50 -7.19 16.98
C THR A 52 -3.62 -7.43 17.99
N THR A 53 -3.28 -7.77 19.23
CA THR A 53 -4.25 -8.00 20.30
C THR A 53 -4.99 -6.72 20.68
N LEU A 54 -4.29 -5.57 20.67
CA LEU A 54 -4.86 -4.27 21.01
C LEU A 54 -5.80 -3.74 19.92
N LEU A 55 -5.58 -4.14 18.67
CA LEU A 55 -6.40 -3.72 17.51
C LEU A 55 -7.72 -4.51 17.39
N LYS A 56 -7.93 -5.52 18.24
CA LYS A 56 -9.18 -6.29 18.25
C LYS A 56 -10.18 -5.69 19.24
N PRO A 57 -11.50 -5.94 19.06
CA PRO A 57 -12.51 -5.55 20.04
C PRO A 57 -12.11 -6.00 21.45
N GLY A 58 -12.21 -5.12 22.45
CA GLY A 58 -11.76 -5.38 23.83
C GLY A 58 -10.25 -5.41 24.03
N GLY A 59 -9.47 -4.84 23.10
CA GLY A 59 -8.00 -4.91 23.12
C GLY A 59 -7.37 -4.26 24.34
N TYR A 60 -7.87 -3.13 24.82
CA TYR A 60 -7.38 -2.47 26.03
C TYR A 60 -7.69 -3.26 27.31
N ASP A 61 -8.87 -3.90 27.39
CA ASP A 61 -9.21 -4.79 28.51
C ASP A 61 -8.26 -6.01 28.54
N ARG A 62 -7.91 -6.53 27.37
CA ARG A 62 -6.91 -7.60 27.25
C ARG A 62 -5.51 -7.15 27.68
N MET A 63 -5.16 -5.89 27.43
CA MET A 63 -3.89 -5.34 27.94
C MET A 63 -3.87 -5.33 29.47
N ALA A 64 -4.96 -4.89 30.11
CA ALA A 64 -5.09 -4.95 31.56
C ALA A 64 -5.02 -6.40 32.09
N GLN A 65 -5.66 -7.35 31.43
CA GLN A 65 -5.59 -8.77 31.76
C GLN A 65 -4.15 -9.32 31.63
N MET A 66 -3.43 -8.96 30.57
CA MET A 66 -2.03 -9.36 30.40
C MET A 66 -1.12 -8.74 31.45
N ALA A 67 -1.34 -7.47 31.81
CA ALA A 67 -0.60 -6.81 32.88
C ALA A 67 -0.82 -7.52 34.22
N ALA A 68 -2.06 -7.87 34.54
CA ALA A 68 -2.37 -8.62 35.78
C ALA A 68 -1.68 -9.99 35.85
N LEU A 69 -1.47 -10.68 34.74
CA LEU A 69 -0.70 -11.93 34.71
C LEU A 69 0.77 -11.73 35.06
N LEU A 70 1.30 -10.52 34.83
CA LEU A 70 2.71 -10.19 35.03
C LEU A 70 3.01 -9.44 36.32
N GLU A 71 2.00 -9.13 37.17
CA GLU A 71 2.18 -8.36 38.39
C GLU A 71 3.19 -8.95 39.39
N LYS A 72 3.42 -10.26 39.35
CA LYS A 72 4.35 -10.97 40.26
C LYS A 72 5.68 -11.31 39.59
N GLU A 73 5.83 -10.99 38.30
CA GLU A 73 7.05 -11.29 37.58
C GLU A 73 8.13 -10.26 37.92
N ASN A 74 9.37 -10.75 38.04
CA ASN A 74 10.51 -9.88 38.33
C ASN A 74 10.97 -9.20 37.02
N ASP A 75 11.20 -7.91 37.06
CA ASP A 75 11.70 -7.11 35.95
C ASP A 75 13.24 -7.11 35.80
N VAL A 76 13.93 -7.78 36.71
CA VAL A 76 15.38 -7.90 36.67
C VAL A 76 15.82 -8.99 35.71
N PHE A 77 16.58 -8.61 34.70
CA PHE A 77 17.14 -9.58 33.75
C PHE A 77 18.21 -10.46 34.40
N THR A 78 17.94 -11.74 34.49
CA THR A 78 18.85 -12.76 35.01
C THR A 78 19.39 -13.71 33.93
N GLY A 79 19.00 -13.51 32.69
CA GLY A 79 19.30 -14.36 31.55
C GLY A 79 18.05 -14.91 30.89
N VAL A 80 18.17 -15.41 29.67
CA VAL A 80 17.10 -16.11 28.93
C VAL A 80 17.27 -17.61 29.15
N SER A 81 16.22 -18.28 29.61
CA SER A 81 16.21 -19.72 29.77
C SER A 81 16.29 -20.45 28.43
N VAL A 82 17.41 -21.12 28.16
CA VAL A 82 17.61 -21.92 26.96
C VAL A 82 16.61 -23.08 26.90
N GLU A 83 16.42 -23.76 28.05
CA GLU A 83 15.48 -24.87 28.15
C GLU A 83 14.02 -24.39 28.04
N GLY A 84 13.67 -23.29 28.74
CA GLY A 84 12.33 -22.68 28.68
C GLY A 84 11.95 -22.25 27.28
N THR A 85 12.83 -21.56 26.58
CA THR A 85 12.57 -21.12 25.18
C THR A 85 12.50 -22.30 24.21
N ALA A 86 13.31 -23.35 24.40
CA ALA A 86 13.25 -24.57 23.58
C ALA A 86 11.92 -25.29 23.76
N LYS A 87 11.44 -25.40 25.01
CA LYS A 87 10.13 -25.98 25.32
C LYS A 87 9.00 -25.21 24.64
N LEU A 88 8.97 -23.90 24.76
CA LEU A 88 7.97 -23.06 24.08
C LEU A 88 7.99 -23.21 22.55
N ALA A 89 9.18 -23.30 21.96
CA ALA A 89 9.34 -23.50 20.53
C ALA A 89 8.85 -24.88 20.04
N GLU A 90 8.89 -25.89 20.89
CA GLU A 90 8.34 -27.24 20.57
C GLU A 90 6.82 -27.27 20.76
N GLU A 91 6.32 -26.79 21.90
CA GLU A 91 4.90 -26.79 22.23
C GLU A 91 4.06 -26.00 21.22
N VAL A 92 4.58 -24.91 20.69
CA VAL A 92 3.85 -24.05 19.74
C VAL A 92 3.51 -24.74 18.43
N ARG A 93 4.26 -25.78 18.05
CA ARG A 93 4.06 -26.52 16.78
C ARG A 93 2.74 -27.26 16.75
N THR A 94 2.25 -27.68 17.88
CA THR A 94 1.02 -28.49 18.03
C THR A 94 -0.11 -27.72 18.71
N ASN A 95 0.17 -26.54 19.27
CA ASN A 95 -0.82 -25.77 19.98
C ASN A 95 -1.87 -25.16 19.02
N PRO A 96 -3.14 -25.57 19.08
CA PRO A 96 -4.18 -25.14 18.15
C PRO A 96 -4.50 -23.63 18.26
N HIS A 97 -4.12 -22.99 19.38
CA HIS A 97 -4.27 -21.53 19.54
C HIS A 97 -3.35 -20.76 18.56
N HIS A 98 -2.16 -21.26 18.32
CA HIS A 98 -1.15 -20.59 17.51
C HIS A 98 -1.08 -21.13 16.07
N VAL A 99 -1.38 -22.39 15.88
CA VAL A 99 -1.44 -23.00 14.56
C VAL A 99 -2.76 -22.67 13.87
N LYS A 100 -2.69 -22.02 12.72
CA LYS A 100 -3.89 -21.82 11.89
C LYS A 100 -4.25 -23.12 11.20
N ALA A 101 -5.53 -23.48 11.26
CA ALA A 101 -6.04 -24.51 10.39
C ALA A 101 -5.76 -24.17 8.93
N VAL A 102 -5.20 -25.12 8.19
CA VAL A 102 -5.04 -25.00 6.74
C VAL A 102 -6.43 -24.83 6.14
N LYS A 103 -6.69 -23.70 5.52
CA LYS A 103 -7.95 -23.51 4.80
C LYS A 103 -7.94 -24.49 3.63
N PRO A 104 -9.01 -25.30 3.45
CA PRO A 104 -9.10 -26.12 2.27
C PRO A 104 -9.02 -25.23 1.03
N LEU A 105 -8.34 -25.70 0.00
CA LEU A 105 -8.32 -25.01 -1.28
C LEU A 105 -9.77 -24.72 -1.72
N PRO A 106 -10.05 -23.49 -2.19
CA PRO A 106 -11.38 -23.17 -2.66
C PRO A 106 -11.82 -24.21 -3.70
N SER A 107 -13.04 -24.75 -3.52
CA SER A 107 -13.58 -25.68 -4.51
C SER A 107 -13.69 -24.95 -5.85
N ARG A 108 -13.08 -25.52 -6.90
CA ARG A 108 -13.22 -25.03 -8.27
C ARG A 108 -14.61 -25.26 -8.83
N LYS A 109 -15.41 -26.12 -8.18
CA LYS A 109 -16.80 -26.38 -8.59
C LYS A 109 -17.72 -25.35 -7.94
N MET A 110 -18.33 -24.54 -8.75
CA MET A 110 -19.38 -23.64 -8.30
C MET A 110 -20.64 -24.44 -7.99
N LYS A 111 -21.17 -24.30 -6.77
CA LYS A 111 -22.41 -24.98 -6.33
C LYS A 111 -23.67 -24.31 -6.85
N LYS A 112 -23.60 -23.11 -7.35
CA LYS A 112 -24.73 -22.34 -7.88
C LYS A 112 -24.44 -21.97 -9.34
N GLN A 113 -25.49 -21.97 -10.15
CA GLN A 113 -25.41 -21.42 -11.51
C GLN A 113 -25.00 -19.94 -11.41
N VAL A 114 -23.90 -19.59 -12.07
CA VAL A 114 -23.48 -18.20 -12.19
C VAL A 114 -24.27 -17.56 -13.33
N PRO A 115 -24.69 -16.31 -13.18
CA PRO A 115 -25.23 -15.58 -14.32
C PRO A 115 -24.18 -15.58 -15.46
N LEU A 116 -24.65 -15.49 -16.69
CA LEU A 116 -23.78 -15.29 -17.84
C LEU A 116 -22.91 -14.04 -17.58
N LEU A 117 -21.66 -14.32 -17.21
CA LEU A 117 -20.66 -13.28 -17.02
C LEU A 117 -19.92 -13.09 -18.33
N ASP A 118 -19.57 -11.86 -18.63
CA ASP A 118 -18.63 -11.56 -19.70
C ASP A 118 -17.28 -12.20 -19.37
N CYS A 119 -17.02 -13.38 -19.91
CA CYS A 119 -15.79 -14.11 -19.69
C CYS A 119 -14.57 -13.48 -20.38
N PHE A 120 -14.76 -12.41 -21.14
CA PHE A 120 -13.69 -11.63 -21.75
C PHE A 120 -13.10 -10.57 -20.79
N VAL A 121 -13.75 -10.33 -19.66
CA VAL A 121 -13.23 -9.40 -18.65
C VAL A 121 -12.34 -10.15 -17.67
N ALA A 122 -11.07 -9.78 -17.64
CA ALA A 122 -10.11 -10.37 -16.72
C ALA A 122 -10.48 -10.02 -15.25
N PRO A 123 -10.50 -10.99 -14.30
CA PRO A 123 -10.84 -10.71 -12.90
C PRO A 123 -9.95 -9.65 -12.24
N CYS A 124 -8.70 -9.53 -12.67
CA CYS A 124 -7.79 -8.48 -12.19
C CYS A 124 -8.24 -7.08 -12.61
N LYS A 125 -8.88 -6.91 -13.78
CA LYS A 125 -9.46 -5.64 -14.22
C LYS A 125 -10.63 -5.25 -13.31
N GLU A 126 -11.52 -6.20 -12.99
CA GLU A 126 -12.62 -5.99 -12.04
C GLU A 126 -12.13 -5.74 -10.61
N GLY A 127 -11.00 -6.33 -10.23
CA GLY A 127 -10.36 -6.10 -8.94
C GLY A 127 -9.63 -4.77 -8.81
N CYS A 128 -9.47 -4.04 -9.92
CA CYS A 128 -8.83 -2.72 -9.95
C CYS A 128 -9.88 -1.62 -9.76
N PRO A 129 -9.74 -0.74 -8.73
CA PRO A 129 -10.73 0.33 -8.50
C PRO A 129 -10.97 1.28 -9.68
N ILE A 130 -9.98 1.41 -10.57
CA ILE A 130 -10.08 2.24 -11.78
C ILE A 130 -10.28 1.41 -13.06
N HIS A 131 -10.57 0.12 -12.93
CA HIS A 131 -10.76 -0.81 -14.05
C HIS A 131 -9.64 -0.72 -15.11
N GLN A 132 -8.38 -0.70 -14.63
CA GLN A 132 -7.19 -0.64 -15.47
C GLN A 132 -7.15 -1.84 -16.42
N ASP A 133 -6.79 -1.61 -17.69
CA ASP A 133 -6.62 -2.69 -18.66
C ASP A 133 -5.29 -3.43 -18.46
N ILE A 134 -5.31 -4.28 -17.42
CA ILE A 134 -4.10 -4.95 -16.91
C ILE A 134 -3.54 -5.92 -17.94
N THR A 135 -4.38 -6.72 -18.56
CA THR A 135 -3.94 -7.71 -19.56
C THR A 135 -3.28 -7.05 -20.76
N ALA A 136 -3.80 -5.91 -21.19
CA ALA A 136 -3.26 -5.20 -22.34
C ALA A 136 -1.84 -4.64 -22.06
N TYR A 137 -1.62 -3.97 -20.92
CA TYR A 137 -0.27 -3.48 -20.66
C TYR A 137 0.72 -4.59 -20.29
N LEU A 138 0.28 -5.67 -19.62
CA LEU A 138 1.14 -6.83 -19.34
C LEU A 138 1.64 -7.51 -20.61
N GLN A 139 0.78 -7.66 -21.62
CA GLN A 139 1.19 -8.19 -22.93
C GLN A 139 2.25 -7.32 -23.60
N ARG A 140 2.09 -5.99 -23.53
CA ARG A 140 3.07 -5.06 -24.08
C ARG A 140 4.40 -5.08 -23.34
N VAL A 141 4.36 -5.13 -21.99
CA VAL A 141 5.57 -5.28 -21.18
C VAL A 141 6.31 -6.58 -21.53
N ASN A 142 5.58 -7.68 -21.66
CA ASN A 142 6.16 -8.97 -22.05
C ASN A 142 6.79 -8.93 -23.45
N ALA A 143 6.23 -8.15 -24.34
CA ALA A 143 6.76 -7.94 -25.70
C ALA A 143 7.89 -6.90 -25.76
N GLY A 144 8.30 -6.31 -24.63
CA GLY A 144 9.31 -5.24 -24.59
C GLY A 144 8.82 -3.87 -25.08
N LYS A 145 7.51 -3.72 -25.32
CA LYS A 145 6.85 -2.51 -25.83
C LYS A 145 6.42 -1.61 -24.66
N TYR A 146 7.37 -1.07 -23.94
CA TYR A 146 7.13 -0.36 -22.67
C TYR A 146 6.39 0.96 -22.86
N GLU A 147 6.66 1.68 -23.93
CA GLU A 147 5.97 2.91 -24.30
C GLU A 147 4.48 2.63 -24.56
N GLU A 148 4.15 1.66 -25.43
CA GLU A 148 2.76 1.26 -25.70
C GLU A 148 2.06 0.76 -24.41
N ALA A 149 2.80 0.13 -23.50
CA ALA A 149 2.26 -0.27 -22.19
C ALA A 149 1.90 0.95 -21.35
N LEU A 150 2.74 1.99 -21.38
CA LEU A 150 2.51 3.23 -20.64
C LEU A 150 1.33 4.03 -21.21
N GLU A 151 1.14 4.02 -22.53
CA GLU A 151 -0.05 4.57 -23.18
C GLU A 151 -1.33 3.94 -22.62
N VAL A 152 -1.39 2.61 -22.58
CA VAL A 152 -2.54 1.88 -22.00
C VAL A 152 -2.74 2.20 -20.52
N ILE A 153 -1.65 2.34 -19.76
CA ILE A 153 -1.73 2.66 -18.34
C ILE A 153 -2.31 4.07 -18.14
N THR A 154 -1.81 5.05 -18.87
CA THR A 154 -2.20 6.47 -18.72
C THR A 154 -3.61 6.78 -19.21
N GLU A 155 -4.26 5.87 -19.92
CA GLU A 155 -5.69 6.01 -20.23
C GLU A 155 -6.56 6.14 -18.97
N LYS A 156 -6.21 5.44 -17.89
CA LYS A 156 -6.99 5.43 -16.63
C LYS A 156 -6.17 5.77 -15.39
N ASN A 157 -4.86 5.83 -15.51
CA ASN A 157 -3.96 6.06 -14.39
C ASN A 157 -2.87 7.06 -14.79
N PRO A 158 -3.05 8.34 -14.49
CA PRO A 158 -2.10 9.39 -14.86
C PRO A 158 -0.85 9.43 -13.98
N LEU A 159 -0.77 8.59 -12.95
CA LEU A 159 0.30 8.55 -11.95
C LEU A 159 0.97 7.16 -11.94
N PRO A 160 1.60 6.74 -13.05
CA PRO A 160 2.15 5.39 -13.18
C PRO A 160 3.31 5.09 -12.22
N PHE A 161 4.15 6.06 -11.88
CA PHE A 161 5.26 5.89 -10.94
C PHE A 161 4.75 5.77 -9.51
N ILE A 162 3.88 6.70 -9.06
CA ILE A 162 3.29 6.64 -7.72
C ILE A 162 2.54 5.32 -7.54
N THR A 163 1.64 4.99 -8.44
CA THR A 163 0.81 3.79 -8.31
C THR A 163 1.58 2.50 -8.62
N GLY A 164 2.63 2.56 -9.41
CA GLY A 164 3.56 1.45 -9.64
C GLY A 164 4.32 1.07 -8.37
N THR A 165 4.59 2.05 -7.52
CA THR A 165 5.35 1.87 -6.28
C THR A 165 4.47 1.54 -5.07
N ILE A 166 3.37 2.29 -4.82
CA ILE A 166 2.63 2.21 -3.55
C ILE A 166 1.16 1.77 -3.67
N CYS A 167 0.67 1.42 -4.85
CA CYS A 167 -0.69 0.91 -5.01
C CYS A 167 -0.93 -0.32 -4.12
N SER A 168 -2.12 -0.43 -3.52
CA SER A 168 -2.55 -1.58 -2.69
C SER A 168 -2.69 -2.90 -3.47
N HIS A 169 -2.56 -2.87 -4.78
CA HIS A 169 -2.61 -4.00 -5.72
C HIS A 169 -3.76 -5.00 -5.49
N ALA A 170 -4.97 -4.51 -5.21
CA ALA A 170 -6.17 -5.34 -5.02
C ALA A 170 -6.42 -6.31 -6.19
N CYS A 171 -6.01 -5.93 -7.41
CA CYS A 171 -6.05 -6.76 -8.60
C CYS A 171 -5.28 -8.09 -8.48
N MET A 172 -4.16 -8.11 -7.74
CA MET A 172 -3.39 -9.33 -7.51
C MET A 172 -4.18 -10.35 -6.68
N GLY A 173 -5.02 -9.88 -5.73
CA GLY A 173 -5.92 -10.74 -4.96
C GLY A 173 -7.03 -11.40 -5.80
N LYS A 174 -7.32 -10.86 -6.98
CA LYS A 174 -8.29 -11.42 -7.95
C LYS A 174 -7.64 -12.21 -9.08
N CYS A 175 -6.32 -12.33 -9.10
CA CYS A 175 -5.60 -13.08 -10.12
C CYS A 175 -5.99 -14.56 -10.07
N THR A 176 -6.37 -15.12 -11.22
CA THR A 176 -6.76 -16.54 -11.33
C THR A 176 -5.61 -17.50 -11.02
N ARG A 177 -4.36 -17.05 -11.15
CA ARG A 177 -3.18 -17.85 -10.77
C ARG A 177 -3.14 -18.18 -9.27
N ASN A 178 -3.77 -17.37 -8.42
CA ASN A 178 -3.88 -17.67 -6.98
C ASN A 178 -4.49 -19.03 -6.63
N PHE A 179 -5.10 -19.73 -7.61
CA PHE A 179 -5.67 -21.06 -7.39
C PHE A 179 -4.61 -22.17 -7.38
N TYR A 180 -3.43 -21.92 -7.95
CA TYR A 180 -2.40 -22.95 -8.13
C TYR A 180 -0.95 -22.45 -8.03
N GLU A 181 -0.71 -21.13 -8.04
CA GLU A 181 0.61 -20.52 -7.94
C GLU A 181 0.52 -19.07 -7.43
N ASP A 182 1.63 -18.36 -7.42
CA ASP A 182 1.65 -16.94 -7.06
C ASP A 182 0.99 -16.06 -8.14
N PRO A 183 0.31 -14.98 -7.74
CA PRO A 183 -0.30 -14.06 -8.68
C PRO A 183 0.77 -13.34 -9.53
N VAL A 184 0.38 -12.89 -10.70
CA VAL A 184 1.23 -12.02 -11.52
C VAL A 184 1.59 -10.75 -10.73
N HIS A 185 2.85 -10.35 -10.76
CA HIS A 185 3.35 -9.14 -10.10
C HIS A 185 2.90 -7.86 -10.84
N ILE A 186 1.58 -7.67 -10.93
CA ILE A 186 0.91 -6.63 -11.73
C ILE A 186 1.44 -5.23 -11.42
N ARG A 187 1.62 -4.90 -10.12
CA ARG A 187 2.13 -3.59 -9.71
C ARG A 187 3.56 -3.36 -10.19
N SER A 188 4.44 -4.33 -10.03
CA SER A 188 5.83 -4.24 -10.47
C SER A 188 5.95 -4.10 -11.99
N MET A 189 5.10 -4.83 -12.74
CA MET A 189 5.07 -4.70 -14.20
C MET A 189 4.62 -3.32 -14.66
N LYS A 190 3.70 -2.68 -13.94
CA LYS A 190 3.30 -1.29 -14.19
C LYS A 190 4.46 -0.32 -13.95
N LEU A 191 5.22 -0.51 -12.88
CA LEU A 191 6.40 0.29 -12.59
C LEU A 191 7.47 0.12 -13.68
N ILE A 192 7.75 -1.13 -14.09
CA ILE A 192 8.69 -1.44 -15.18
C ILE A 192 8.28 -0.74 -16.48
N ALA A 193 6.98 -0.75 -16.81
CA ALA A 193 6.47 -0.02 -17.98
C ALA A 193 6.74 1.48 -17.87
N ALA A 194 6.51 2.06 -16.67
CA ALA A 194 6.78 3.47 -16.42
C ALA A 194 8.28 3.79 -16.53
N GLU A 195 9.14 3.02 -15.86
CA GLU A 195 10.58 3.27 -15.85
C GLU A 195 11.23 3.15 -17.21
N LYS A 196 10.84 2.13 -17.98
CA LYS A 196 11.47 1.83 -19.29
C LYS A 196 10.81 2.52 -20.47
N GLY A 197 9.52 2.86 -20.35
CA GLY A 197 8.77 3.50 -21.43
C GLY A 197 8.70 5.01 -21.33
N TYR A 198 9.09 5.61 -20.20
CA TYR A 198 8.85 7.02 -19.89
C TYR A 198 9.40 7.98 -20.94
N ASP A 199 10.67 7.88 -21.28
CA ASP A 199 11.33 8.84 -22.14
C ASP A 199 10.73 8.84 -23.55
N ALA A 200 10.54 7.64 -24.13
CA ALA A 200 9.91 7.48 -25.45
C ALA A 200 8.45 7.94 -25.45
N PHE A 201 7.72 7.65 -24.37
CA PHE A 201 6.35 8.10 -24.20
C PHE A 201 6.28 9.63 -24.11
N MET A 202 7.13 10.26 -23.29
CA MET A 202 7.16 11.71 -23.13
C MET A 202 7.59 12.43 -24.41
N GLU A 203 8.47 11.85 -25.23
CA GLU A 203 8.88 12.42 -26.50
C GLU A 203 7.70 12.53 -27.48
N LYS A 204 6.89 11.48 -27.58
CA LYS A 204 5.75 11.42 -28.49
C LYS A 204 4.48 12.09 -27.95
N PHE A 205 4.37 12.21 -26.61
CA PHE A 205 3.19 12.72 -25.98
C PHE A 205 2.98 14.20 -26.31
N SER A 206 1.78 14.55 -26.73
CA SER A 206 1.36 15.92 -27.00
C SER A 206 0.10 16.27 -26.22
N ALA A 207 0.07 17.50 -25.69
CA ALA A 207 -1.10 18.00 -24.97
C ALA A 207 -2.32 18.07 -25.92
N PRO A 208 -3.49 17.57 -25.51
CA PRO A 208 -4.71 17.71 -26.29
C PRO A 208 -5.09 19.19 -26.41
N ALA A 209 -5.81 19.56 -27.48
CA ALA A 209 -6.31 20.92 -27.65
C ALA A 209 -7.31 21.31 -26.54
N VAL A 210 -7.36 22.58 -26.18
CA VAL A 210 -8.45 23.12 -25.37
C VAL A 210 -9.67 23.29 -26.26
N THR A 211 -10.73 22.52 -25.99
CA THR A 211 -11.93 22.50 -26.80
C THR A 211 -13.19 22.96 -26.07
N LYS A 212 -13.10 23.08 -24.75
CA LYS A 212 -14.21 23.49 -23.87
C LYS A 212 -13.98 24.90 -23.35
N ALA A 213 -15.04 25.70 -23.32
CA ALA A 213 -15.03 27.02 -22.73
C ALA A 213 -14.97 26.95 -21.21
N GLY A 214 -14.35 27.95 -20.61
CA GLY A 214 -14.24 28.08 -19.16
C GLY A 214 -12.91 27.52 -18.61
N LYS A 215 -12.50 28.08 -17.49
CA LYS A 215 -11.30 27.67 -16.76
C LYS A 215 -11.68 26.87 -15.52
N THR A 216 -10.96 25.80 -15.27
CA THR A 216 -11.15 24.96 -14.09
C THR A 216 -9.96 25.09 -13.14
N ALA A 217 -10.23 25.40 -11.89
CA ALA A 217 -9.23 25.35 -10.82
C ALA A 217 -9.26 23.99 -10.11
N VAL A 218 -8.08 23.45 -9.81
CA VAL A 218 -7.91 22.32 -8.94
C VAL A 218 -7.09 22.80 -7.74
N ILE A 219 -7.61 22.65 -6.53
CA ILE A 219 -6.96 23.08 -5.29
C ILE A 219 -6.37 21.85 -4.60
N GLY A 220 -5.05 21.79 -4.49
CA GLY A 220 -4.27 20.71 -3.90
C GLY A 220 -3.59 19.84 -4.93
N GLY A 221 -2.27 19.74 -4.84
CA GLY A 221 -1.37 19.00 -5.74
C GLY A 221 -1.03 17.58 -5.26
N GLY A 222 -1.87 16.98 -4.40
CA GLY A 222 -1.78 15.58 -4.05
C GLY A 222 -2.27 14.65 -5.17
N PRO A 223 -2.19 13.32 -5.01
CA PRO A 223 -2.57 12.37 -6.07
C PRO A 223 -3.98 12.56 -6.64
N ALA A 224 -4.94 12.96 -5.81
CA ALA A 224 -6.30 13.23 -6.24
C ALA A 224 -6.38 14.45 -7.17
N GLY A 225 -5.74 15.56 -6.78
CA GLY A 225 -5.70 16.79 -7.59
C GLY A 225 -4.90 16.60 -8.88
N MET A 226 -3.75 15.93 -8.81
CA MET A 226 -2.96 15.58 -9.99
C MET A 226 -3.79 14.77 -10.99
N ALA A 227 -4.49 13.73 -10.54
CA ALA A 227 -5.33 12.91 -11.39
C ALA A 227 -6.52 13.71 -11.96
N ALA A 228 -7.18 14.54 -11.15
CA ALA A 228 -8.27 15.40 -11.59
C ALA A 228 -7.80 16.37 -12.68
N ALA A 229 -6.67 17.05 -12.47
CA ALA A 229 -6.10 17.99 -13.44
C ALA A 229 -5.78 17.30 -14.78
N TYR A 230 -5.18 16.11 -14.73
CA TYR A 230 -4.88 15.30 -15.92
C TYR A 230 -6.14 15.00 -16.73
N PHE A 231 -7.17 14.43 -16.10
CA PHE A 231 -8.38 14.00 -16.82
C PHE A 231 -9.22 15.16 -17.31
N LEU A 232 -9.28 16.26 -16.57
CA LEU A 232 -9.95 17.47 -17.02
C LEU A 232 -9.26 18.07 -18.25
N ARG A 233 -7.94 18.13 -18.21
CA ARG A 233 -7.15 18.63 -19.33
C ARG A 233 -7.27 17.71 -20.55
N ARG A 234 -7.25 16.40 -20.34
CA ARG A 234 -7.51 15.39 -21.37
C ARG A 234 -8.92 15.53 -21.97
N ALA A 235 -9.89 15.95 -21.19
CA ALA A 235 -11.25 16.23 -21.64
C ALA A 235 -11.39 17.56 -22.41
N GLY A 236 -10.29 18.27 -22.65
CA GLY A 236 -10.25 19.53 -23.40
C GLY A 236 -10.55 20.79 -22.59
N MET A 237 -10.46 20.72 -21.26
CA MET A 237 -10.65 21.88 -20.38
C MET A 237 -9.33 22.62 -20.19
N GLU A 238 -9.39 23.94 -19.99
CA GLU A 238 -8.27 24.72 -19.47
C GLU A 238 -8.19 24.50 -17.95
N VAL A 239 -7.04 24.05 -17.44
CA VAL A 239 -6.89 23.64 -16.04
C VAL A 239 -5.70 24.32 -15.40
N THR A 240 -5.94 24.91 -14.22
CA THR A 240 -4.88 25.39 -13.33
C THR A 240 -4.94 24.59 -12.01
N LEU A 241 -3.81 24.04 -11.61
CA LEU A 241 -3.64 23.33 -10.35
C LEU A 241 -2.87 24.21 -9.38
N PHE A 242 -3.47 24.48 -8.23
CA PHE A 242 -2.88 25.27 -7.15
C PHE A 242 -2.41 24.35 -6.05
N GLU A 243 -1.14 24.49 -5.65
CA GLU A 243 -0.52 23.76 -4.55
C GLU A 243 0.13 24.74 -3.59
N LYS A 244 -0.14 24.60 -2.30
CA LYS A 244 0.41 25.48 -1.26
C LYS A 244 1.91 25.28 -1.01
N ASN A 245 2.39 24.04 -1.26
CA ASN A 245 3.80 23.69 -1.11
C ASN A 245 4.59 24.02 -2.37
N ASP A 246 5.90 23.83 -2.28
CA ASP A 246 6.88 24.07 -3.35
C ASP A 246 6.97 22.89 -4.37
N ALA A 247 6.24 21.79 -4.11
CA ALA A 247 6.24 20.62 -4.99
C ALA A 247 4.91 19.86 -4.94
N LEU A 248 4.56 19.18 -6.05
CA LEU A 248 3.42 18.27 -6.13
C LEU A 248 3.70 16.95 -5.41
N GLY A 249 2.63 16.22 -5.07
CA GLY A 249 2.68 14.88 -4.48
C GLY A 249 1.91 14.77 -3.16
N GLY A 250 1.66 15.87 -2.46
CA GLY A 250 0.91 15.89 -1.21
C GLY A 250 1.43 14.86 -0.20
N VAL A 251 0.56 14.07 0.41
CA VAL A 251 0.92 13.03 1.41
C VAL A 251 1.99 12.05 0.87
N VAL A 252 1.98 11.74 -0.42
CA VAL A 252 2.94 10.81 -1.02
C VAL A 252 4.37 11.36 -0.96
N ARG A 253 4.54 12.68 -1.07
CA ARG A 253 5.84 13.34 -0.97
C ARG A 253 6.23 13.69 0.45
N HIS A 254 5.29 14.25 1.22
CA HIS A 254 5.61 14.91 2.48
C HIS A 254 5.45 13.99 3.71
N VAL A 255 4.74 12.85 3.58
CA VAL A 255 4.46 11.93 4.70
C VAL A 255 5.04 10.54 4.46
N ILE A 256 4.94 10.01 3.24
CA ILE A 256 5.52 8.69 2.94
C ILE A 256 7.04 8.82 2.85
N PRO A 257 7.81 8.00 3.60
CA PRO A 257 9.26 8.09 3.59
C PRO A 257 9.87 7.87 2.20
N GLU A 258 10.93 8.60 1.88
CA GLU A 258 11.58 8.59 0.58
C GLU A 258 12.12 7.20 0.17
N PHE A 259 12.50 6.36 1.14
CA PHE A 259 12.91 4.98 0.86
C PHE A 259 11.77 4.11 0.34
N ARG A 260 10.50 4.52 0.53
CA ARG A 260 9.31 3.83 -0.01
C ARG A 260 8.95 4.32 -1.39
N ILE A 261 9.10 5.60 -1.65
CA ILE A 261 8.88 6.23 -2.94
C ILE A 261 9.80 7.43 -3.08
N PRO A 262 10.79 7.39 -3.98
CA PRO A 262 11.68 8.51 -4.22
C PRO A 262 10.94 9.73 -4.76
N GLY A 263 11.34 10.93 -4.32
CA GLY A 263 10.79 12.20 -4.82
C GLY A 263 10.86 12.30 -6.35
N SER A 264 11.95 11.82 -6.95
CA SER A 264 12.15 11.78 -8.41
C SER A 264 11.08 10.97 -9.17
N SER A 265 10.50 9.94 -8.55
CA SER A 265 9.38 9.19 -9.13
C SER A 265 8.09 10.04 -9.17
N ILE A 266 7.88 10.84 -8.15
CA ILE A 266 6.73 11.77 -8.09
C ILE A 266 6.92 12.89 -9.11
N ASP A 267 8.15 13.38 -9.28
CA ASP A 267 8.47 14.42 -10.26
C ASP A 267 8.21 13.97 -11.70
N LYS A 268 8.43 12.71 -12.03
CA LYS A 268 8.07 12.15 -13.34
C LYS A 268 6.57 12.15 -13.60
N ASP A 269 5.75 11.81 -12.60
CA ASP A 269 4.29 11.89 -12.70
C ASP A 269 3.84 13.37 -12.80
N ALA A 270 4.50 14.30 -12.08
CA ALA A 270 4.24 15.73 -12.17
C ALA A 270 4.58 16.31 -13.56
N ALA A 271 5.73 15.93 -14.11
CA ALA A 271 6.15 16.35 -15.46
C ALA A 271 5.17 15.89 -16.56
N LEU A 272 4.50 14.75 -16.35
CA LEU A 272 3.44 14.31 -17.26
C LEU A 272 2.23 15.27 -17.25
N LEU A 273 1.89 15.86 -16.09
CA LEU A 273 0.84 16.86 -16.00
C LEU A 273 1.22 18.15 -16.74
N GLU A 274 2.47 18.59 -16.58
CA GLU A 274 2.99 19.75 -17.32
C GLU A 274 2.93 19.50 -18.84
N LYS A 275 3.39 18.34 -19.26
CA LYS A 275 3.34 17.92 -20.67
C LYS A 275 1.90 17.83 -21.20
N MET A 276 0.94 17.46 -20.34
CA MET A 276 -0.50 17.49 -20.65
C MET A 276 -1.02 18.92 -20.84
N GLY A 277 -0.28 19.93 -20.43
CA GLY A 277 -0.68 21.34 -20.53
C GLY A 277 -1.53 21.81 -19.34
N VAL A 278 -1.37 21.21 -18.17
CA VAL A 278 -1.90 21.73 -16.91
C VAL A 278 -1.03 22.90 -16.48
N ASN A 279 -1.64 24.05 -16.16
CA ASN A 279 -0.94 25.16 -15.55
C ASN A 279 -0.76 24.88 -14.04
N ILE A 280 0.48 24.75 -13.57
CA ILE A 280 0.80 24.40 -12.18
C ILE A 280 1.29 25.65 -11.46
N CYS A 281 0.59 26.03 -10.38
CA CYS A 281 0.93 27.14 -9.49
C CYS A 281 1.35 26.55 -8.13
N LEU A 282 2.65 26.49 -7.88
CA LEU A 282 3.23 26.10 -6.59
C LEU A 282 3.30 27.29 -5.64
N ASN A 283 3.48 27.05 -4.34
CA ASN A 283 3.49 28.07 -3.29
C ASN A 283 2.24 28.97 -3.33
N SER A 284 1.11 28.39 -3.71
CA SER A 284 -0.14 29.09 -3.99
C SER A 284 -1.28 28.52 -3.17
N GLU A 285 -1.40 28.95 -1.94
CA GLU A 285 -2.49 28.53 -1.06
C GLU A 285 -3.78 29.28 -1.42
N ILE A 286 -4.86 28.54 -1.61
CA ILE A 286 -6.20 29.10 -1.87
C ILE A 286 -7.03 28.95 -0.60
N THR A 287 -7.28 30.05 0.08
CA THR A 287 -8.07 30.12 1.33
C THR A 287 -9.52 30.51 1.08
N GLU A 288 -9.79 31.23 0.00
CA GLU A 288 -11.12 31.72 -0.35
C GLU A 288 -11.49 31.40 -1.79
N LEU A 289 -12.64 30.75 -1.99
CA LEU A 289 -13.11 30.35 -3.32
C LEU A 289 -13.55 31.55 -4.19
N ASP A 290 -13.95 32.64 -3.58
CA ASP A 290 -14.35 33.85 -4.32
C ASP A 290 -13.19 34.47 -5.09
N MET A 291 -11.95 34.29 -4.65
CA MET A 291 -10.76 34.69 -5.43
C MET A 291 -10.72 34.02 -6.80
N LEU A 292 -10.99 32.74 -6.85
CA LEU A 292 -11.01 31.97 -8.10
C LEU A 292 -12.16 32.38 -8.99
N LYS A 293 -13.34 32.63 -8.43
CA LYS A 293 -14.49 33.12 -9.18
C LYS A 293 -14.20 34.47 -9.82
N ASN A 294 -13.61 35.40 -9.06
CA ASN A 294 -13.21 36.70 -9.56
C ASN A 294 -12.10 36.64 -10.62
N ALA A 295 -11.24 35.62 -10.56
CA ALA A 295 -10.21 35.34 -11.57
C ALA A 295 -10.75 34.60 -12.82
N GLY A 296 -12.08 34.41 -12.91
CA GLY A 296 -12.75 33.84 -14.09
C GLY A 296 -12.77 32.32 -14.16
N TYR A 297 -12.51 31.63 -13.05
CA TYR A 297 -12.69 30.17 -13.00
C TYR A 297 -14.19 29.84 -12.91
N THR A 298 -14.62 28.94 -13.78
CA THR A 298 -16.03 28.53 -13.89
C THR A 298 -16.35 27.26 -13.11
N ALA A 299 -15.31 26.48 -12.75
CA ALA A 299 -15.43 25.28 -11.95
C ALA A 299 -14.21 25.15 -11.02
N VAL A 300 -14.44 24.57 -9.86
CA VAL A 300 -13.40 24.30 -8.85
C VAL A 300 -13.50 22.87 -8.36
N ILE A 301 -12.36 22.18 -8.34
CA ILE A 301 -12.22 20.88 -7.66
C ILE A 301 -11.36 21.08 -6.41
N VAL A 302 -11.88 20.69 -5.26
CA VAL A 302 -11.17 20.75 -3.99
C VAL A 302 -10.59 19.37 -3.69
N ALA A 303 -9.26 19.28 -3.64
CA ALA A 303 -8.49 18.05 -3.45
C ALA A 303 -7.38 18.27 -2.40
N VAL A 304 -7.68 19.01 -1.33
CA VAL A 304 -6.73 19.43 -0.29
C VAL A 304 -6.26 18.31 0.64
N GLY A 305 -6.83 17.09 0.51
CA GLY A 305 -6.48 15.96 1.34
C GLY A 305 -7.13 16.01 2.72
N ALA A 306 -6.58 15.20 3.65
CA ALA A 306 -6.93 15.28 5.06
C ALA A 306 -6.04 16.34 5.71
N SER A 307 -6.64 17.41 6.23
CA SER A 307 -5.99 18.33 7.15
C SER A 307 -6.19 17.83 8.58
N GLU A 308 -5.15 17.89 9.42
CA GLU A 308 -5.32 17.78 10.86
C GLU A 308 -6.11 18.98 11.40
#